data_4185d5c3483a90c13114e332cd6ff7e0
#
_entry.id   4185d5c3483a90c13114e332cd6ff7e0
#
_cell.length_a   1.000
_cell.length_b   1.000
_cell.length_c   1.000
_cell.angle_alpha   90.00
_cell.angle_beta   90.00
_cell.angle_gamma   90.00
#
_symmetry.space_group_name_H-M   'P 1'
#
loop_
_entity.id
_entity.type
_entity.pdbx_description
1 polymer ?
#
loop_
_entity_poly.entity_id
_entity_poly.type
_entity_poly.pdbx_seq_one_letter_code
_entity_poly.pdbx_strand_id
1 'polypeptide(L)'
;MPETGSYLRFERVISVAETDRGLLAELHGERLRIDLVRADVVRVKISRGGLFDESPTFAVCVDPLSGSVEFTMERRDDLVRLRTAALTVSLWLDPFRLDVHRSDGSPVVETAADAGGSYWAYATLNDAFTVRRRCRREDAVYGLGEKTGHHNRMGRDFTLWNTDVLDPYGTREFTSGRADDDPRSDRMSTEFDPYYVSIPFFYHQTYPAGTMAASFVDNGYRGAYEFSHSEEYRIHFSGGQYTEYIFAGPGMPEILEAYTWLTGRTALPPLWSLGYHQSRWFRYTQEAVEQLAQRHRDNAIPCDSIWLDIEYMDGYRVFTWDTDAFPDPAGMLDGLAAKGFRVITIIDPGVKYEPGYPVFDQALARDLLCKTEGGDIYTGQVWPGNTAFPDFVKEEARVWWGELNAAHAESGLAGIWNDMNEPATGKIPPTAMRFDDGRSSHERYHNQYALLMAMATTEGLLRAMPDRRPFVLSRAGFAGIQRYSANWMGDNLSRWDHLWLSLPMAMGFGVSGQAFVGADIGGFAGHSNAELFLRWMQYGALTPFCRNHSEIGNVDQYAWA
;
A
#
# COMPACT_ATOMS: atom_id res chain seq x y z
N MET A 1 2.00 -21.96 2.80
CA MET A 1 3.41 -21.77 2.38
C MET A 1 3.87 -22.96 1.54
N PRO A 2 4.69 -22.78 0.49
CA PRO A 2 5.25 -23.94 -0.22
C PRO A 2 6.17 -24.72 0.74
N GLU A 3 6.10 -26.04 0.69
CA GLU A 3 6.91 -26.93 1.51
C GLU A 3 8.42 -26.66 1.32
N THR A 4 9.17 -26.66 2.41
CA THR A 4 10.60 -26.31 2.50
C THR A 4 11.56 -27.18 1.69
N GLY A 5 11.07 -28.20 0.98
CA GLY A 5 11.87 -29.14 0.19
C GLY A 5 12.33 -28.67 -1.20
N SER A 6 11.85 -27.48 -1.65
CA SER A 6 12.04 -27.01 -3.03
C SER A 6 12.96 -25.79 -3.16
N TYR A 7 13.76 -25.46 -2.14
CA TYR A 7 14.64 -24.29 -2.14
C TYR A 7 16.11 -24.69 -2.27
N LEU A 8 16.83 -24.02 -3.17
CA LEU A 8 18.28 -24.15 -3.35
C LEU A 8 18.97 -23.00 -2.60
N ARG A 9 19.76 -23.35 -1.59
CA ARG A 9 20.57 -22.41 -0.81
C ARG A 9 21.79 -21.95 -1.60
N PHE A 10 22.22 -20.73 -1.36
CA PHE A 10 23.53 -20.24 -1.76
C PHE A 10 24.55 -20.66 -0.71
N GLU A 11 25.40 -21.61 -1.03
CA GLU A 11 26.33 -22.20 -0.06
C GLU A 11 27.65 -21.42 0.03
N ARG A 12 28.12 -20.90 -1.14
CA ARG A 12 29.38 -20.17 -1.21
C ARG A 12 29.39 -19.11 -2.30
N VAL A 13 30.31 -18.18 -2.14
CA VAL A 13 30.68 -17.17 -3.16
C VAL A 13 31.81 -17.75 -4.02
N ILE A 14 31.67 -17.70 -5.33
CA ILE A 14 32.64 -18.24 -6.29
C ILE A 14 33.74 -17.22 -6.59
N SER A 15 33.34 -15.95 -6.78
CA SER A 15 34.27 -14.85 -7.06
C SER A 15 33.66 -13.52 -6.59
N VAL A 16 34.52 -12.52 -6.37
CA VAL A 16 34.15 -11.17 -6.00
C VAL A 16 34.93 -10.18 -6.84
N ALA A 17 34.26 -9.19 -7.41
CA ALA A 17 34.82 -8.03 -8.07
C ALA A 17 34.38 -6.75 -7.36
N GLU A 18 35.25 -5.78 -7.22
CA GLU A 18 34.93 -4.43 -6.74
C GLU A 18 34.18 -3.68 -7.83
N THR A 19 33.24 -2.83 -7.43
CA THR A 19 32.52 -1.89 -8.30
C THR A 19 32.67 -0.47 -7.75
N ASP A 20 32.30 0.54 -8.53
CA ASP A 20 32.33 1.95 -8.08
C ASP A 20 31.47 2.23 -6.83
N ARG A 21 30.56 1.31 -6.48
CA ARG A 21 29.58 1.46 -5.41
C ARG A 21 29.58 0.34 -4.37
N GLY A 22 30.52 -0.60 -4.45
CA GLY A 22 30.60 -1.73 -3.56
C GLY A 22 31.19 -2.96 -4.23
N LEU A 23 30.40 -4.04 -4.41
CA LEU A 23 30.90 -5.27 -5.02
C LEU A 23 29.85 -6.03 -5.83
N LEU A 24 30.35 -6.82 -6.76
CA LEU A 24 29.61 -7.85 -7.49
C LEU A 24 30.26 -9.20 -7.19
N ALA A 25 29.47 -10.18 -6.77
CA ALA A 25 29.92 -11.54 -6.48
C ALA A 25 29.15 -12.58 -7.31
N GLU A 26 29.84 -13.63 -7.72
CA GLU A 26 29.24 -14.79 -8.38
C GLU A 26 28.84 -15.82 -7.33
N LEU A 27 27.59 -16.28 -7.40
CA LEU A 27 27.03 -17.40 -6.66
C LEU A 27 26.82 -18.59 -7.62
N HIS A 28 26.34 -19.70 -7.11
CA HIS A 28 26.00 -20.82 -7.99
C HIS A 28 24.73 -20.51 -8.81
N GLY A 29 24.92 -20.18 -10.10
CA GLY A 29 23.82 -19.85 -11.04
C GLY A 29 23.24 -18.43 -10.93
N GLU A 30 23.63 -17.66 -9.91
CA GLU A 30 23.14 -16.30 -9.67
C GLU A 30 24.29 -15.34 -9.36
N ARG A 31 23.99 -14.04 -9.35
CA ARG A 31 24.93 -12.98 -8.97
C ARG A 31 24.39 -12.20 -7.78
N LEU A 32 25.27 -11.89 -6.84
CA LEU A 32 25.00 -11.00 -5.72
C LEU A 32 25.63 -9.63 -6.01
N ARG A 33 24.84 -8.57 -5.91
CA ARG A 33 25.34 -7.19 -5.97
C ARG A 33 25.06 -6.48 -4.64
N ILE A 34 26.08 -5.87 -4.08
CA ILE A 34 26.01 -5.05 -2.89
C ILE A 34 26.39 -3.64 -3.27
N ASP A 35 25.45 -2.70 -3.16
CA ASP A 35 25.65 -1.28 -3.46
C ASP A 35 25.53 -0.44 -2.19
N LEU A 36 26.48 0.40 -1.96
CA LEU A 36 26.44 1.44 -0.91
C LEU A 36 25.67 2.65 -1.44
N VAL A 37 24.41 2.77 -1.03
CA VAL A 37 23.47 3.80 -1.50
C VAL A 37 23.73 5.13 -0.81
N ARG A 38 23.90 5.07 0.51
CA ARG A 38 24.33 6.16 1.39
C ARG A 38 25.34 5.62 2.38
N ALA A 39 25.97 6.47 3.17
CA ALA A 39 26.90 6.01 4.20
C ALA A 39 26.24 5.04 5.20
N ASP A 40 24.92 5.18 5.41
CA ASP A 40 24.09 4.43 6.35
C ASP A 40 23.05 3.53 5.69
N VAL A 41 23.06 3.41 4.34
CA VAL A 41 22.11 2.58 3.58
C VAL A 41 22.83 1.71 2.57
N VAL A 42 22.60 0.40 2.64
CA VAL A 42 23.09 -0.59 1.69
C VAL A 42 21.96 -1.26 0.94
N ARG A 43 22.14 -1.46 -0.38
CA ARG A 43 21.26 -2.27 -1.21
C ARG A 43 21.89 -3.61 -1.50
N VAL A 44 21.14 -4.68 -1.29
CA VAL A 44 21.54 -6.05 -1.60
C VAL A 44 20.62 -6.61 -2.66
N LYS A 45 21.16 -7.06 -3.79
CA LYS A 45 20.40 -7.68 -4.88
C LYS A 45 20.98 -9.07 -5.17
N ILE A 46 20.09 -10.06 -5.33
CA ILE A 46 20.46 -11.34 -5.92
C ILE A 46 19.70 -11.47 -7.24
N SER A 47 20.45 -11.71 -8.32
CA SER A 47 19.89 -11.84 -9.67
C SER A 47 18.89 -13.00 -9.76
N ARG A 48 18.13 -13.05 -10.83
CA ARG A 48 17.32 -14.20 -11.20
C ARG A 48 17.72 -14.66 -12.59
N GLY A 49 18.17 -15.91 -12.72
CA GLY A 49 18.75 -16.43 -13.97
C GLY A 49 19.97 -15.64 -14.44
N GLY A 50 20.77 -15.13 -13.50
CA GLY A 50 21.97 -14.34 -13.79
C GLY A 50 21.70 -12.90 -14.25
N LEU A 51 20.45 -12.45 -14.34
CA LEU A 51 20.07 -11.10 -14.78
C LEU A 51 19.49 -10.30 -13.60
N PHE A 52 19.81 -9.00 -13.54
CA PHE A 52 19.24 -8.07 -12.57
C PHE A 52 18.02 -7.34 -13.15
N ASP A 53 16.93 -7.35 -12.42
CA ASP A 53 15.83 -6.41 -12.61
C ASP A 53 16.21 -5.09 -11.89
N GLU A 54 16.39 -4.02 -12.64
CA GLU A 54 16.83 -2.73 -12.09
C GLU A 54 15.66 -1.91 -11.51
N SER A 55 14.42 -2.23 -11.89
CA SER A 55 13.20 -1.55 -11.45
C SER A 55 12.12 -2.58 -11.09
N PRO A 56 12.29 -3.33 -9.98
CA PRO A 56 11.37 -4.41 -9.61
C PRO A 56 9.98 -3.90 -9.23
N THR A 57 9.88 -2.65 -8.71
CA THR A 57 8.60 -2.00 -8.38
C THR A 57 8.59 -0.52 -8.76
N PHE A 58 7.43 0.13 -8.60
CA PHE A 58 7.24 1.57 -8.72
C PHE A 58 7.45 2.33 -7.39
N ALA A 59 7.90 1.65 -6.34
CA ALA A 59 8.09 2.26 -5.03
C ALA A 59 9.28 3.24 -5.00
N VAL A 60 10.41 2.85 -5.59
CA VAL A 60 11.63 3.67 -5.62
C VAL A 60 11.48 4.77 -6.66
N CYS A 61 11.62 6.03 -6.23
CA CYS A 61 11.37 7.20 -7.09
C CYS A 61 12.62 8.04 -7.38
N VAL A 62 13.78 7.62 -6.88
CA VAL A 62 15.08 8.26 -7.14
C VAL A 62 16.04 7.24 -7.74
N ASP A 63 17.08 7.70 -8.44
CA ASP A 63 18.22 6.83 -8.72
C ASP A 63 19.03 6.64 -7.43
N PRO A 64 18.99 5.44 -6.82
CA PRO A 64 19.66 5.23 -5.53
C PRO A 64 21.18 5.29 -5.62
N LEU A 65 21.74 5.31 -6.82
CA LEU A 65 23.20 5.38 -7.06
C LEU A 65 23.66 6.73 -7.59
N SER A 66 22.81 7.75 -7.65
CA SER A 66 23.13 9.07 -8.22
C SER A 66 24.14 9.89 -7.41
N GLY A 67 24.23 9.67 -6.08
CA GLY A 67 25.21 10.33 -5.22
C GLY A 67 26.58 9.65 -5.24
N SER A 68 27.54 10.11 -4.44
CA SER A 68 28.80 9.41 -4.14
C SER A 68 28.84 8.94 -2.69
N VAL A 69 29.44 7.78 -2.43
CA VAL A 69 29.66 7.25 -1.08
C VAL A 69 31.14 6.86 -0.97
N GLU A 70 31.83 7.45 0.01
CA GLU A 70 33.20 7.05 0.32
C GLU A 70 33.16 5.71 1.06
N PHE A 71 33.96 4.75 0.60
CA PHE A 71 34.11 3.45 1.24
C PHE A 71 35.50 2.88 1.04
N THR A 72 35.82 1.86 1.84
CA THR A 72 37.01 1.03 1.68
C THR A 72 36.59 -0.43 1.53
N MET A 73 37.32 -1.20 0.71
CA MET A 73 37.15 -2.63 0.59
C MET A 73 38.38 -3.34 1.15
N GLU A 74 38.18 -4.22 2.12
CA GLU A 74 39.18 -5.12 2.67
C GLU A 74 38.85 -6.56 2.22
N ARG A 75 39.85 -7.27 1.70
CA ARG A 75 39.68 -8.65 1.27
C ARG A 75 40.67 -9.57 2.04
N ARG A 76 40.10 -10.65 2.57
CA ARG A 76 40.82 -11.79 3.16
C ARG A 76 40.41 -13.07 2.44
N ASP A 77 41.03 -14.19 2.76
CA ASP A 77 40.80 -15.47 2.07
C ASP A 77 39.34 -15.92 2.13
N ASP A 78 38.67 -15.69 3.26
CA ASP A 78 37.29 -16.14 3.56
C ASP A 78 36.26 -15.01 3.70
N LEU A 79 36.70 -13.76 3.57
CA LEU A 79 35.87 -12.59 3.94
C LEU A 79 36.20 -11.35 3.10
N VAL A 80 35.14 -10.70 2.60
CA VAL A 80 35.24 -9.33 2.04
C VAL A 80 34.45 -8.37 2.92
N ARG A 81 35.04 -7.21 3.26
CA ARG A 81 34.39 -6.14 4.00
C ARG A 81 34.34 -4.86 3.21
N LEU A 82 33.17 -4.25 3.16
CA LEU A 82 32.97 -2.88 2.71
C LEU A 82 32.71 -2.02 3.95
N ARG A 83 33.40 -0.87 4.05
CA ARG A 83 33.24 0.04 5.19
C ARG A 83 32.97 1.45 4.70
N THR A 84 31.93 2.06 5.25
CA THR A 84 31.64 3.50 5.16
C THR A 84 31.91 4.17 6.51
N ALA A 85 31.63 5.45 6.62
CA ALA A 85 31.68 6.15 7.91
C ALA A 85 30.66 5.61 8.93
N ALA A 86 29.52 5.04 8.47
CA ALA A 86 28.41 4.62 9.32
C ALA A 86 28.27 3.10 9.48
N LEU A 87 28.69 2.29 8.51
CA LEU A 87 28.45 0.84 8.53
C LEU A 87 29.63 0.01 7.99
N THR A 88 29.60 -1.26 8.33
CA THR A 88 30.46 -2.33 7.80
C THR A 88 29.60 -3.46 7.26
N VAL A 89 29.72 -3.75 5.97
CA VAL A 89 29.13 -4.93 5.34
C VAL A 89 30.19 -6.03 5.30
N SER A 90 29.89 -7.20 5.85
CA SER A 90 30.78 -8.36 5.89
C SER A 90 30.19 -9.48 5.05
N LEU A 91 30.85 -9.81 3.94
CA LEU A 91 30.50 -10.93 3.06
C LEU A 91 31.48 -12.09 3.31
N TRP A 92 31.02 -13.11 4.00
CA TRP A 92 31.76 -14.38 4.15
C TRP A 92 31.60 -15.22 2.90
N LEU A 93 32.68 -15.79 2.42
CA LEU A 93 32.73 -16.45 1.11
C LEU A 93 32.35 -17.94 1.16
N ASP A 94 32.81 -18.65 2.18
CA ASP A 94 32.53 -20.06 2.38
C ASP A 94 32.53 -20.40 3.88
N PRO A 95 31.38 -20.76 4.47
CA PRO A 95 30.04 -20.72 3.88
C PRO A 95 29.55 -19.27 3.62
N PHE A 96 28.71 -19.12 2.59
CA PHE A 96 28.12 -17.80 2.27
C PHE A 96 27.35 -17.23 3.45
N ARG A 97 27.69 -16.00 3.85
CA ARG A 97 26.97 -15.24 4.87
C ARG A 97 27.14 -13.74 4.64
N LEU A 98 26.08 -12.98 4.86
CA LEU A 98 26.10 -11.52 4.79
C LEU A 98 25.61 -10.93 6.11
N ASP A 99 26.46 -10.14 6.76
CA ASP A 99 26.13 -9.41 7.97
C ASP A 99 26.40 -7.92 7.75
N VAL A 100 25.57 -7.06 8.36
CA VAL A 100 25.73 -5.61 8.36
C VAL A 100 25.80 -5.14 9.80
N HIS A 101 26.85 -4.38 10.14
CA HIS A 101 27.05 -3.77 11.45
C HIS A 101 27.25 -2.28 11.29
N ARG A 102 26.99 -1.50 12.34
CA ARG A 102 27.41 -0.11 12.41
C ARG A 102 28.92 0.00 12.61
N SER A 103 29.45 1.18 12.42
CA SER A 103 30.88 1.44 12.64
C SER A 103 31.35 1.20 14.08
N ASP A 104 30.45 1.26 15.07
CA ASP A 104 30.71 0.91 16.48
C ASP A 104 30.66 -0.59 16.77
N GLY A 105 30.33 -1.41 15.76
CA GLY A 105 30.21 -2.86 15.86
C GLY A 105 28.81 -3.36 16.28
N SER A 106 27.85 -2.47 16.56
CA SER A 106 26.50 -2.89 16.88
C SER A 106 25.81 -3.51 15.65
N PRO A 107 24.97 -4.57 15.83
CA PRO A 107 24.34 -5.24 14.70
C PRO A 107 23.27 -4.37 14.03
N VAL A 108 23.19 -4.46 12.71
CA VAL A 108 22.11 -3.91 11.86
C VAL A 108 21.29 -5.08 11.32
N VAL A 109 21.95 -6.01 10.64
CA VAL A 109 21.37 -7.26 10.15
C VAL A 109 22.40 -8.35 10.30
N GLU A 110 22.01 -9.45 10.94
CA GLU A 110 22.81 -10.67 11.02
C GLU A 110 22.06 -11.84 10.40
N THR A 111 22.71 -12.60 9.57
CA THR A 111 22.12 -13.77 8.93
C THR A 111 21.96 -14.90 9.94
N ALA A 112 20.78 -15.51 10.01
CA ALA A 112 20.61 -16.78 10.71
C ALA A 112 21.33 -17.89 9.92
N ALA A 113 22.15 -18.67 10.61
CA ALA A 113 22.94 -19.76 10.04
C ALA A 113 22.75 -21.02 10.86
N ASP A 114 22.65 -22.14 10.19
CA ASP A 114 22.71 -23.49 10.75
C ASP A 114 24.03 -24.19 10.34
N ALA A 115 24.14 -25.49 10.60
CA ALA A 115 25.31 -26.27 10.21
C ALA A 115 25.61 -26.30 8.69
N GLY A 116 24.62 -25.92 7.85
CA GLY A 116 24.72 -25.78 6.40
C GLY A 116 25.03 -24.35 5.92
N GLY A 117 25.32 -23.42 6.82
CA GLY A 117 25.57 -22.01 6.50
C GLY A 117 24.33 -21.14 6.59
N SER A 118 24.33 -19.98 5.92
CA SER A 118 23.22 -19.05 5.91
C SER A 118 22.03 -19.55 5.12
N TYR A 119 20.81 -19.09 5.48
CA TYR A 119 19.60 -19.45 4.76
C TYR A 119 19.15 -18.30 3.85
N TRP A 120 19.72 -18.26 2.65
CA TRP A 120 19.31 -17.45 1.52
C TRP A 120 19.09 -18.38 0.35
N ALA A 121 17.89 -18.47 -0.17
CA ALA A 121 17.56 -19.49 -1.15
C ALA A 121 16.48 -19.03 -2.13
N TYR A 122 16.60 -19.48 -3.38
CA TYR A 122 15.58 -19.44 -4.39
C TYR A 122 14.88 -20.79 -4.53
N ALA A 123 13.60 -20.77 -4.84
CA ALA A 123 12.87 -21.99 -5.19
C ALA A 123 13.33 -22.53 -6.54
N THR A 124 13.32 -23.86 -6.68
CA THR A 124 13.74 -24.54 -7.91
C THR A 124 12.68 -24.64 -8.98
N LEU A 125 11.40 -24.53 -8.59
CA LEU A 125 10.25 -24.73 -9.49
C LEU A 125 9.55 -23.43 -9.88
N ASN A 126 9.77 -22.34 -9.14
CA ASN A 126 9.22 -21.02 -9.41
C ASN A 126 10.22 -19.94 -8.98
N ASP A 127 9.81 -18.67 -9.05
CA ASP A 127 10.68 -17.54 -8.72
C ASP A 127 10.67 -17.14 -7.24
N ALA A 128 10.06 -17.94 -6.36
CA ALA A 128 10.00 -17.63 -4.93
C ALA A 128 11.39 -17.62 -4.27
N PHE A 129 11.54 -16.77 -3.25
CA PHE A 129 12.74 -16.75 -2.43
C PHE A 129 12.43 -16.69 -0.93
N THR A 130 13.42 -17.07 -0.13
CA THR A 130 13.36 -16.98 1.32
C THR A 130 14.71 -16.59 1.91
N VAL A 131 14.66 -15.75 2.94
CA VAL A 131 15.84 -15.28 3.69
C VAL A 131 15.54 -15.39 5.17
N ARG A 132 16.53 -15.84 5.97
CA ARG A 132 16.42 -15.89 7.43
C ARG A 132 17.44 -14.96 8.08
N ARG A 133 16.98 -14.23 9.08
CA ARG A 133 17.76 -13.24 9.84
C ARG A 133 17.68 -13.54 11.33
N ARG A 134 18.74 -13.27 12.06
CA ARG A 134 18.73 -13.39 13.52
C ARG A 134 17.84 -12.35 14.16
N CYS A 135 17.12 -12.75 15.17
CA CYS A 135 16.45 -11.89 16.14
C CYS A 135 16.43 -12.57 17.52
N ARG A 136 15.89 -11.87 18.50
CA ARG A 136 15.57 -12.39 19.82
C ARG A 136 14.09 -12.20 20.07
N ARG A 137 13.51 -13.03 20.89
CA ARG A 137 12.10 -12.93 21.28
C ARG A 137 11.75 -11.59 21.95
N GLU A 138 12.73 -11.00 22.63
CA GLU A 138 12.62 -9.73 23.37
C GLU A 138 12.78 -8.52 22.45
N ASP A 139 13.21 -8.69 21.20
CA ASP A 139 13.31 -7.63 20.22
C ASP A 139 11.92 -7.09 19.87
N ALA A 140 11.86 -5.91 19.25
CA ALA A 140 10.62 -5.33 18.76
C ALA A 140 10.68 -5.07 17.26
N VAL A 141 9.54 -5.25 16.60
CA VAL A 141 9.37 -5.00 15.16
C VAL A 141 8.20 -4.05 14.95
N TYR A 142 8.40 -3.02 14.09
CA TYR A 142 7.37 -2.02 13.78
C TYR A 142 7.26 -1.84 12.27
N GLY A 143 6.10 -1.45 11.75
CA GLY A 143 5.91 -1.16 10.32
C GLY A 143 5.00 -2.15 9.61
N LEU A 144 5.34 -2.48 8.35
CA LEU A 144 4.60 -3.32 7.39
C LEU A 144 3.28 -2.70 6.88
N GLY A 145 3.08 -1.38 7.05
CA GLY A 145 1.87 -0.69 6.62
C GLY A 145 0.65 -1.07 7.45
N GLU A 146 -0.42 -1.45 6.78
CA GLU A 146 -1.70 -1.80 7.39
C GLU A 146 -1.69 -3.22 7.93
N LYS A 147 -1.53 -3.33 9.23
CA LYS A 147 -1.50 -4.62 9.93
C LYS A 147 -2.30 -4.58 11.22
N THR A 148 -3.03 -5.65 11.49
CA THR A 148 -3.84 -5.82 12.69
C THR A 148 -3.00 -6.15 13.92
N GLY A 149 -3.65 -6.14 15.10
CA GLY A 149 -3.05 -6.46 16.39
C GLY A 149 -2.21 -5.34 16.99
N HIS A 150 -1.27 -5.68 17.83
CA HIS A 150 -0.42 -4.72 18.53
C HIS A 150 0.56 -4.01 17.60
N HIS A 151 0.99 -2.80 17.98
CA HIS A 151 1.97 -2.02 17.22
C HIS A 151 3.32 -2.75 17.08
N ASN A 152 3.80 -3.43 18.14
CA ASN A 152 4.93 -4.36 18.04
C ASN A 152 4.49 -5.64 17.33
N ARG A 153 5.12 -5.95 16.20
CA ARG A 153 4.84 -7.09 15.33
C ARG A 153 5.53 -8.39 15.75
N MET A 154 6.47 -8.33 16.69
CA MET A 154 7.19 -9.52 17.18
C MET A 154 6.22 -10.57 17.75
N GLY A 155 6.49 -11.84 17.43
CA GLY A 155 5.67 -12.96 17.85
C GLY A 155 4.51 -13.32 16.93
N ARG A 156 4.33 -12.63 15.79
CA ARG A 156 3.27 -12.88 14.80
C ARG A 156 3.85 -12.94 13.39
N ASP A 157 3.09 -13.54 12.50
CA ASP A 157 3.40 -13.64 11.07
C ASP A 157 2.43 -12.77 10.28
N PHE A 158 2.90 -12.19 9.17
CA PHE A 158 2.14 -11.25 8.36
C PHE A 158 2.28 -11.55 6.88
N THR A 159 1.18 -11.42 6.15
CA THR A 159 1.12 -11.54 4.69
C THR A 159 1.06 -10.16 4.05
N LEU A 160 1.80 -9.96 2.98
CA LEU A 160 1.71 -8.79 2.10
C LEU A 160 0.94 -9.17 0.85
N TRP A 161 -0.35 -8.87 0.85
CA TRP A 161 -1.25 -9.10 -0.26
C TRP A 161 -2.49 -8.23 -0.08
N ASN A 162 -2.61 -7.20 -0.90
CA ASN A 162 -3.73 -6.26 -0.79
C ASN A 162 -5.06 -7.01 -0.94
N THR A 163 -5.93 -6.89 0.05
CA THR A 163 -7.14 -7.70 0.14
C THR A 163 -8.33 -6.85 0.57
N ASP A 164 -9.45 -6.96 -0.16
CA ASP A 164 -10.74 -6.47 0.33
C ASP A 164 -11.17 -7.31 1.54
N VAL A 165 -11.03 -6.74 2.74
CA VAL A 165 -11.24 -7.47 3.99
C VAL A 165 -12.71 -7.79 4.20
N LEU A 166 -13.60 -6.88 3.80
CA LEU A 166 -15.04 -7.06 3.98
C LEU A 166 -15.61 -8.10 3.01
N ASP A 167 -15.04 -8.19 1.81
CA ASP A 167 -15.48 -9.13 0.78
C ASP A 167 -14.33 -9.81 0.03
N PRO A 168 -13.46 -10.55 0.73
CA PRO A 168 -12.25 -11.12 0.15
C PRO A 168 -12.51 -12.12 -0.99
N TYR A 169 -13.76 -12.57 -1.14
CA TYR A 169 -14.15 -13.59 -2.13
C TYR A 169 -15.32 -13.16 -3.04
N GLY A 170 -15.73 -11.90 -3.00
CA GLY A 170 -16.85 -11.39 -3.81
C GLY A 170 -18.20 -12.01 -3.48
N THR A 171 -18.40 -12.39 -2.23
CA THR A 171 -19.64 -13.03 -1.73
C THR A 171 -20.48 -12.07 -0.90
N ARG A 172 -20.28 -10.77 -1.07
CA ARG A 172 -20.86 -9.72 -0.25
C ARG A 172 -22.38 -9.85 -0.16
N GLU A 173 -22.86 -10.16 1.02
CA GLU A 173 -24.27 -10.07 1.39
C GLU A 173 -24.42 -8.85 2.29
N PHE A 174 -25.22 -7.88 1.86
CA PHE A 174 -25.51 -6.69 2.66
C PHE A 174 -26.48 -7.06 3.76
N THR A 175 -26.00 -7.05 4.99
CA THR A 175 -26.82 -7.24 6.17
C THR A 175 -26.95 -5.92 6.90
N SER A 176 -28.17 -5.38 7.02
CA SER A 176 -28.46 -4.33 7.96
C SER A 176 -28.67 -4.97 9.33
N GLY A 177 -27.77 -4.73 10.27
CA GLY A 177 -27.86 -5.34 11.58
C GLY A 177 -26.82 -4.81 12.56
N ARG A 178 -26.76 -5.42 13.74
CA ARG A 178 -25.67 -5.17 14.69
C ARG A 178 -24.38 -5.75 14.12
N ALA A 179 -23.27 -5.04 14.32
CA ALA A 179 -21.96 -5.51 13.84
C ALA A 179 -21.58 -6.88 14.44
N ASP A 180 -22.03 -7.18 15.66
CA ASP A 180 -21.78 -8.48 16.31
C ASP A 180 -22.56 -9.64 15.69
N ASP A 181 -23.70 -9.35 15.05
CA ASP A 181 -24.56 -10.33 14.38
C ASP A 181 -24.21 -10.46 12.87
N ASP A 182 -23.26 -9.67 12.37
CA ASP A 182 -22.82 -9.70 10.99
C ASP A 182 -21.98 -10.96 10.72
N PRO A 183 -22.35 -11.80 9.72
CA PRO A 183 -21.61 -13.02 9.40
C PRO A 183 -20.16 -12.75 8.94
N ARG A 184 -19.84 -11.49 8.62
CA ARG A 184 -18.48 -11.05 8.30
C ARG A 184 -17.61 -10.81 9.53
N SER A 185 -18.21 -10.70 10.74
CA SER A 185 -17.52 -10.34 11.98
C SER A 185 -16.37 -11.29 12.34
N ASP A 186 -16.52 -12.60 12.07
CA ASP A 186 -15.47 -13.59 12.32
C ASP A 186 -14.26 -13.39 11.40
N ARG A 187 -14.48 -12.89 10.16
CA ARG A 187 -13.41 -12.61 9.19
C ARG A 187 -12.72 -11.27 9.44
N MET A 188 -13.36 -10.38 10.18
CA MET A 188 -12.82 -9.06 10.53
C MET A 188 -12.40 -9.00 12.00
N SER A 189 -11.80 -10.06 12.50
CA SER A 189 -11.20 -10.06 13.82
C SER A 189 -10.00 -9.10 13.88
N THR A 190 -9.68 -8.62 15.08
CA THR A 190 -8.49 -7.76 15.31
C THR A 190 -7.15 -8.49 15.08
N GLU A 191 -7.20 -9.75 14.67
CA GLU A 191 -6.06 -10.60 14.33
C GLU A 191 -6.02 -10.98 12.84
N PHE A 192 -7.03 -10.57 12.06
CA PHE A 192 -7.11 -10.92 10.63
C PHE A 192 -5.94 -10.30 9.84
N ASP A 193 -5.37 -11.05 8.90
CA ASP A 193 -4.33 -10.64 7.97
C ASP A 193 -4.50 -11.47 6.67
N PRO A 194 -4.31 -10.93 5.48
CA PRO A 194 -3.84 -9.57 5.15
C PRO A 194 -4.96 -8.50 5.06
N TYR A 195 -4.56 -7.22 5.00
CA TYR A 195 -5.41 -6.05 4.83
C TYR A 195 -5.17 -5.34 3.48
N TYR A 196 -5.69 -4.10 3.32
CA TYR A 196 -5.72 -3.38 2.04
C TYR A 196 -4.36 -2.85 1.60
N VAL A 197 -3.43 -2.53 2.53
CA VAL A 197 -2.15 -1.87 2.20
C VAL A 197 -0.96 -2.71 2.62
N SER A 198 -0.12 -3.04 1.63
CA SER A 198 1.10 -3.82 1.81
C SER A 198 2.33 -2.93 1.63
N ILE A 199 3.09 -2.69 2.71
CA ILE A 199 4.35 -1.94 2.67
C ILE A 199 5.46 -2.85 3.19
N PRO A 200 6.35 -3.40 2.33
CA PRO A 200 7.41 -4.33 2.73
C PRO A 200 8.59 -3.61 3.40
N PHE A 201 8.29 -2.75 4.38
CA PHE A 201 9.24 -1.96 5.17
C PHE A 201 8.95 -2.12 6.65
N PHE A 202 9.96 -2.48 7.42
CA PHE A 202 9.84 -2.63 8.87
C PHE A 202 11.13 -2.21 9.58
N TYR A 203 10.98 -1.82 10.85
CA TYR A 203 12.06 -1.59 11.80
C TYR A 203 12.26 -2.82 12.67
N HIS A 204 13.52 -3.11 12.95
CA HIS A 204 13.93 -4.09 13.97
C HIS A 204 14.70 -3.37 15.07
N GLN A 205 14.18 -3.42 16.29
CA GLN A 205 14.82 -2.85 17.48
C GLN A 205 15.35 -3.98 18.35
N THR A 206 16.65 -4.00 18.59
CA THR A 206 17.31 -5.05 19.37
C THR A 206 17.21 -4.81 20.86
N TYR A 207 17.02 -5.86 21.63
CA TYR A 207 17.02 -5.82 23.09
C TYR A 207 18.33 -6.44 23.64
N PRO A 208 18.96 -5.93 24.75
CA PRO A 208 18.55 -4.74 25.52
C PRO A 208 19.16 -3.43 25.01
N ALA A 209 19.97 -3.47 23.96
CA ALA A 209 20.72 -2.32 23.46
C ALA A 209 19.82 -1.19 22.93
N GLY A 210 18.60 -1.51 22.48
CA GLY A 210 17.67 -0.54 21.90
C GLY A 210 18.10 0.01 20.54
N THR A 211 19.12 -0.59 19.90
CA THR A 211 19.58 -0.16 18.56
C THR A 211 18.51 -0.48 17.52
N MET A 212 18.29 0.45 16.61
CA MET A 212 17.25 0.32 15.60
C MET A 212 17.84 0.24 14.20
N ALA A 213 17.38 -0.70 13.41
CA ALA A 213 17.67 -0.83 12.00
C ALA A 213 16.36 -0.99 11.23
N ALA A 214 16.38 -0.90 9.90
CA ALA A 214 15.20 -1.21 9.10
C ALA A 214 15.57 -1.94 7.82
N SER A 215 14.57 -2.60 7.26
CA SER A 215 14.63 -3.33 6.00
C SER A 215 13.45 -2.91 5.12
N PHE A 216 13.74 -2.65 3.85
CA PHE A 216 12.75 -2.49 2.79
C PHE A 216 13.06 -3.49 1.68
N VAL A 217 12.16 -4.45 1.45
CA VAL A 217 12.27 -5.38 0.33
C VAL A 217 11.49 -4.83 -0.86
N ASP A 218 12.22 -4.36 -1.87
CA ASP A 218 11.64 -3.79 -3.08
C ASP A 218 11.15 -4.90 -4.02
N ASN A 219 9.98 -5.46 -3.68
CA ASN A 219 9.35 -6.57 -4.39
C ASN A 219 7.82 -6.48 -4.27
N GLY A 220 7.10 -6.51 -5.40
CA GLY A 220 5.65 -6.37 -5.49
C GLY A 220 4.85 -7.68 -5.39
N TYR A 221 5.51 -8.83 -5.40
CA TYR A 221 4.85 -10.13 -5.30
C TYR A 221 4.25 -10.36 -3.92
N ARG A 222 3.44 -11.40 -3.80
CA ARG A 222 2.92 -11.84 -2.49
C ARG A 222 4.07 -12.15 -1.56
N GLY A 223 4.14 -11.45 -0.44
CA GLY A 223 5.18 -11.60 0.57
C GLY A 223 4.66 -12.15 1.88
N ALA A 224 5.56 -12.69 2.71
CA ALA A 224 5.30 -13.03 4.09
C ALA A 224 6.51 -12.66 4.96
N TYR A 225 6.22 -12.14 6.15
CA TYR A 225 7.19 -11.89 7.21
C TYR A 225 6.80 -12.71 8.43
N GLU A 226 7.69 -13.60 8.88
CA GLU A 226 7.46 -14.49 10.01
C GLU A 226 8.33 -14.04 11.19
N PHE A 227 7.70 -13.41 12.19
CA PHE A 227 8.35 -12.98 13.43
C PHE A 227 7.94 -13.84 14.64
N SER A 228 7.25 -14.96 14.41
CA SER A 228 6.82 -15.89 15.46
C SER A 228 7.93 -16.79 16.00
N HIS A 229 9.08 -16.85 15.32
CA HIS A 229 10.24 -17.64 15.75
C HIS A 229 11.05 -16.92 16.84
N SER A 230 11.67 -17.69 17.75
CA SER A 230 12.36 -17.14 18.92
C SER A 230 13.76 -16.57 18.64
N GLU A 231 14.44 -17.05 17.62
CA GLU A 231 15.86 -16.75 17.33
C GLU A 231 16.10 -16.24 15.91
N GLU A 232 15.08 -16.26 15.07
CA GLU A 232 15.14 -15.78 13.70
C GLU A 232 13.81 -15.15 13.28
N TYR A 233 13.86 -14.26 12.30
CA TYR A 233 12.71 -13.91 11.50
C TYR A 233 12.96 -14.32 10.06
N ARG A 234 11.87 -14.52 9.31
CA ARG A 234 11.93 -14.96 7.93
C ARG A 234 11.23 -13.99 7.01
N ILE A 235 11.83 -13.79 5.85
CA ILE A 235 11.28 -13.03 4.74
C ILE A 235 11.04 -14.02 3.60
N HIS A 236 9.82 -14.02 3.06
CA HIS A 236 9.44 -14.87 1.95
C HIS A 236 8.66 -14.07 0.91
N PHE A 237 8.94 -14.29 -0.37
CA PHE A 237 8.16 -13.77 -1.49
C PHE A 237 7.92 -14.88 -2.52
N SER A 238 6.71 -14.88 -3.11
CA SER A 238 6.27 -15.93 -4.05
C SER A 238 6.94 -15.82 -5.42
N GLY A 239 7.63 -14.73 -5.71
CA GLY A 239 8.29 -14.51 -7.00
C GLY A 239 9.19 -13.29 -7.04
N GLY A 240 9.79 -13.08 -8.20
CA GLY A 240 10.64 -11.95 -8.48
C GLY A 240 12.06 -12.07 -7.93
N GLN A 241 12.82 -11.01 -8.09
CA GLN A 241 14.18 -10.87 -7.63
C GLN A 241 14.23 -10.43 -6.17
N TYR A 242 15.19 -10.96 -5.40
CA TYR A 242 15.52 -10.37 -4.11
C TYR A 242 16.23 -9.04 -4.29
N THR A 243 15.62 -7.96 -3.77
CA THR A 243 16.20 -6.62 -3.68
C THR A 243 15.83 -6.05 -2.32
N GLU A 244 16.81 -5.82 -1.45
CA GLU A 244 16.62 -5.29 -0.11
C GLU A 244 17.46 -4.04 0.11
N TYR A 245 16.84 -3.01 0.67
CA TYR A 245 17.51 -1.84 1.23
C TYR A 245 17.56 -2.00 2.74
N ILE A 246 18.77 -1.94 3.31
CA ILE A 246 19.03 -2.06 4.74
C ILE A 246 19.49 -0.68 5.26
N PHE A 247 18.79 -0.18 6.27
CA PHE A 247 19.00 1.14 6.85
C PHE A 247 19.61 0.98 8.25
N ALA A 248 20.80 1.52 8.44
CA ALA A 248 21.52 1.42 9.71
C ALA A 248 21.17 2.52 10.70
N GLY A 249 20.64 3.66 10.27
CA GLY A 249 20.27 4.87 11.01
C GLY A 249 20.66 4.92 12.48
N PRO A 250 20.68 6.01 13.19
CA PRO A 250 20.76 5.95 14.65
C PRO A 250 19.40 5.70 15.29
N GLY A 251 18.30 6.14 14.66
CA GLY A 251 16.97 6.01 15.18
C GLY A 251 15.89 5.99 14.11
N MET A 252 14.63 5.88 14.56
CA MET A 252 13.48 5.81 13.65
C MET A 252 13.32 7.05 12.77
N PRO A 253 13.52 8.31 13.24
CA PRO A 253 13.37 9.49 12.41
C PRO A 253 14.35 9.51 11.22
N GLU A 254 15.63 9.18 11.45
CA GLU A 254 16.68 9.18 10.43
C GLU A 254 16.46 8.06 9.42
N ILE A 255 16.03 6.89 9.90
CA ILE A 255 15.66 5.76 9.05
C ILE A 255 14.45 6.12 8.18
N LEU A 256 13.40 6.73 8.76
CA LEU A 256 12.22 7.17 8.02
C LEU A 256 12.57 8.25 7.00
N GLU A 257 13.50 9.15 7.36
CA GLU A 257 14.04 10.14 6.42
C GLU A 257 14.68 9.47 5.21
N ALA A 258 15.57 8.51 5.43
CA ALA A 258 16.25 7.78 4.36
C ALA A 258 15.28 6.93 3.52
N TYR A 259 14.33 6.26 4.16
CA TYR A 259 13.30 5.47 3.48
C TYR A 259 12.41 6.35 2.60
N THR A 260 11.92 7.48 3.13
CA THR A 260 11.07 8.39 2.34
C THR A 260 11.85 9.26 1.35
N TRP A 261 13.18 9.41 1.50
CA TRP A 261 14.03 9.89 0.41
C TRP A 261 14.01 8.90 -0.76
N LEU A 262 14.11 7.60 -0.49
CA LEU A 262 14.12 6.55 -1.50
C LEU A 262 12.74 6.38 -2.17
N THR A 263 11.66 6.38 -1.40
CA THR A 263 10.29 6.06 -1.84
C THR A 263 9.40 7.28 -2.05
N GLY A 264 9.92 8.46 -1.78
CA GLY A 264 9.22 9.75 -1.95
C GLY A 264 8.55 10.28 -0.68
N ARG A 265 8.43 11.60 -0.63
CA ARG A 265 7.84 12.36 0.47
C ARG A 265 6.33 12.50 0.30
N THR A 266 5.61 12.56 1.40
CA THR A 266 4.19 12.96 1.39
C THR A 266 4.08 14.40 0.92
N ALA A 267 3.22 14.65 -0.06
CA ALA A 267 2.90 16.00 -0.51
C ALA A 267 2.12 16.76 0.58
N LEU A 268 2.36 18.08 0.68
CA LEU A 268 1.58 18.90 1.60
C LEU A 268 0.12 18.96 1.14
N PRO A 269 -0.84 18.46 1.95
CA PRO A 269 -2.24 18.41 1.56
C PRO A 269 -2.90 19.80 1.57
N PRO A 270 -4.06 19.98 0.94
CA PRO A 270 -4.85 21.19 1.09
C PRO A 270 -5.39 21.30 2.53
N LEU A 271 -5.45 22.52 3.08
CA LEU A 271 -5.79 22.73 4.49
C LEU A 271 -7.15 22.14 4.88
N TRP A 272 -8.16 22.25 4.00
CA TRP A 272 -9.51 21.72 4.25
C TRP A 272 -9.51 20.19 4.46
N SER A 273 -8.55 19.45 3.90
CA SER A 273 -8.48 18.00 4.04
C SER A 273 -8.05 17.52 5.43
N LEU A 274 -7.58 18.44 6.28
CA LEU A 274 -7.28 18.17 7.69
C LEU A 274 -8.47 18.40 8.62
N GLY A 275 -9.61 18.84 8.08
CA GLY A 275 -10.83 19.07 8.83
C GLY A 275 -11.73 17.82 8.89
N TYR A 276 -12.99 18.06 9.31
CA TYR A 276 -13.99 16.99 9.38
C TYR A 276 -14.65 16.75 8.03
N HIS A 277 -14.81 15.50 7.67
CA HIS A 277 -15.40 15.01 6.42
C HIS A 277 -16.65 14.19 6.70
N GLN A 278 -17.76 14.51 6.04
CA GLN A 278 -18.99 13.75 6.07
C GLN A 278 -19.12 12.88 4.82
N SER A 279 -19.21 11.60 5.02
CA SER A 279 -19.42 10.59 3.98
C SER A 279 -20.49 9.59 4.42
N ARG A 280 -21.14 8.96 3.48
CA ARG A 280 -21.98 7.79 3.67
C ARG A 280 -22.23 7.12 2.31
N TRP A 281 -22.18 5.82 2.24
CA TRP A 281 -22.77 5.11 1.12
C TRP A 281 -24.29 5.23 1.20
N PHE A 282 -24.86 6.09 0.36
CA PHE A 282 -26.28 6.43 0.38
C PHE A 282 -26.71 6.99 -0.98
N ARG A 283 -27.97 6.74 -1.36
CA ARG A 283 -28.57 7.29 -2.58
C ARG A 283 -28.98 8.74 -2.37
N TYR A 284 -28.02 9.63 -2.40
CA TYR A 284 -28.27 11.06 -2.33
C TYR A 284 -28.87 11.57 -3.64
N THR A 285 -29.75 12.57 -3.52
CA THR A 285 -30.08 13.50 -4.60
C THR A 285 -29.32 14.80 -4.39
N GLN A 286 -29.24 15.63 -5.42
CA GLN A 286 -28.64 16.96 -5.32
C GLN A 286 -29.23 17.74 -4.13
N GLU A 287 -30.57 17.81 -4.03
CA GLU A 287 -31.25 18.47 -2.93
C GLU A 287 -30.86 17.92 -1.55
N ALA A 288 -30.75 16.59 -1.42
CA ALA A 288 -30.36 15.95 -0.16
C ALA A 288 -28.94 16.34 0.27
N VAL A 289 -28.00 16.45 -0.69
CA VAL A 289 -26.63 16.90 -0.42
C VAL A 289 -26.61 18.37 0.02
N GLU A 290 -27.38 19.23 -0.64
CA GLU A 290 -27.50 20.64 -0.26
C GLU A 290 -28.11 20.81 1.13
N GLN A 291 -29.13 20.02 1.46
CA GLN A 291 -29.74 19.98 2.79
C GLN A 291 -28.78 19.45 3.85
N LEU A 292 -28.00 18.41 3.54
CA LEU A 292 -26.95 17.87 4.42
C LEU A 292 -25.93 18.97 4.79
N ALA A 293 -25.46 19.72 3.81
CA ALA A 293 -24.54 20.83 4.02
C ALA A 293 -25.19 21.93 4.90
N GLN A 294 -26.45 22.26 4.62
CA GLN A 294 -27.18 23.27 5.40
C GLN A 294 -27.37 22.84 6.86
N ARG A 295 -27.68 21.55 7.12
CA ARG A 295 -27.81 21.01 8.48
C ARG A 295 -26.53 21.11 9.30
N HIS A 296 -25.36 20.95 8.69
CA HIS A 296 -24.08 21.20 9.37
C HIS A 296 -23.95 22.64 9.85
N ARG A 297 -24.35 23.61 9.00
CA ARG A 297 -24.29 25.04 9.35
C ARG A 297 -25.32 25.41 10.40
N ASP A 298 -26.56 24.94 10.28
CA ASP A 298 -27.66 25.21 11.21
C ASP A 298 -27.38 24.68 12.63
N ASN A 299 -26.68 23.55 12.73
CA ASN A 299 -26.25 22.94 14.01
C ASN A 299 -24.88 23.44 14.49
N ALA A 300 -24.26 24.39 13.80
CA ALA A 300 -22.90 24.90 14.09
C ALA A 300 -21.83 23.78 14.21
N ILE A 301 -21.96 22.69 13.43
CA ILE A 301 -21.02 21.59 13.41
C ILE A 301 -20.01 21.85 12.29
N PRO A 302 -18.71 22.00 12.61
CA PRO A 302 -17.68 22.14 11.60
C PRO A 302 -17.67 20.94 10.64
N CYS A 303 -17.64 21.23 9.35
CA CYS A 303 -17.48 20.22 8.30
C CYS A 303 -16.89 20.90 7.08
N ASP A 304 -15.81 20.32 6.54
CA ASP A 304 -15.04 20.88 5.43
C ASP A 304 -15.36 20.20 4.11
N SER A 305 -15.83 18.93 4.14
CA SER A 305 -16.14 18.24 2.90
C SER A 305 -17.29 17.25 3.03
N ILE A 306 -17.97 17.04 1.89
CA ILE A 306 -19.00 16.03 1.70
C ILE A 306 -18.52 15.08 0.61
N TRP A 307 -18.73 13.78 0.83
CA TRP A 307 -18.30 12.72 -0.06
C TRP A 307 -19.47 11.98 -0.66
N LEU A 308 -19.39 11.72 -1.96
CA LEU A 308 -20.40 10.97 -2.69
C LEU A 308 -19.85 9.60 -3.04
N ASP A 309 -20.51 8.57 -2.55
CA ASP A 309 -20.25 7.16 -2.83
C ASP A 309 -20.89 6.76 -4.17
N ILE A 310 -20.72 5.53 -4.62
CA ILE A 310 -21.03 4.98 -5.95
C ILE A 310 -22.43 5.35 -6.51
N GLU A 311 -23.40 5.67 -5.67
CA GLU A 311 -24.79 5.92 -6.05
C GLU A 311 -25.00 7.27 -6.79
N TYR A 312 -23.96 8.12 -6.91
CA TYR A 312 -24.04 9.33 -7.73
C TYR A 312 -23.86 9.06 -9.24
N MET A 313 -23.31 7.86 -9.58
CA MET A 313 -22.97 7.50 -10.95
C MET A 313 -24.21 6.98 -11.71
N ASP A 314 -24.26 7.24 -13.02
CA ASP A 314 -25.24 6.61 -13.90
C ASP A 314 -24.96 5.11 -14.06
N GLY A 315 -25.73 4.28 -13.37
CA GLY A 315 -25.62 2.82 -13.42
C GLY A 315 -24.23 2.31 -13.10
N TYR A 316 -23.54 2.93 -12.15
CA TYR A 316 -22.17 2.62 -11.70
C TYR A 316 -21.09 2.76 -12.79
N ARG A 317 -21.34 3.57 -13.84
CA ARG A 317 -20.33 3.94 -14.83
C ARG A 317 -19.42 5.02 -14.26
N VAL A 318 -18.15 4.72 -14.09
CA VAL A 318 -17.17 5.69 -13.59
C VAL A 318 -17.11 6.93 -14.49
N PHE A 319 -16.83 8.09 -13.89
CA PHE A 319 -16.80 9.40 -14.56
C PHE A 319 -18.15 9.87 -15.16
N THR A 320 -19.27 9.38 -14.62
CA THR A 320 -20.61 9.84 -15.00
C THR A 320 -21.36 10.38 -13.79
N TRP A 321 -22.39 11.16 -14.05
CA TRP A 321 -23.39 11.59 -13.07
C TRP A 321 -24.75 11.01 -13.45
N ASP A 322 -25.51 10.54 -12.46
CA ASP A 322 -26.92 10.25 -12.61
C ASP A 322 -27.69 11.59 -12.70
N THR A 323 -28.08 11.97 -13.92
CA THR A 323 -28.73 13.27 -14.18
C THR A 323 -30.14 13.38 -13.63
N ASP A 324 -30.78 12.26 -13.30
CA ASP A 324 -32.08 12.27 -12.62
C ASP A 324 -31.92 12.65 -11.13
N ALA A 325 -30.87 12.13 -10.49
CA ALA A 325 -30.55 12.44 -9.09
C ALA A 325 -29.78 13.76 -8.93
N PHE A 326 -28.93 14.09 -9.90
CA PHE A 326 -28.08 15.30 -9.91
C PHE A 326 -28.26 16.06 -11.23
N PRO A 327 -29.34 16.83 -11.38
CA PRO A 327 -29.64 17.52 -12.64
C PRO A 327 -28.70 18.68 -12.98
N ASP A 328 -28.02 19.26 -11.98
CA ASP A 328 -27.02 20.34 -12.15
C ASP A 328 -25.84 20.14 -11.19
N PRO A 329 -24.95 19.16 -11.44
CA PRO A 329 -23.81 18.90 -10.56
C PRO A 329 -22.89 20.10 -10.40
N ALA A 330 -22.61 20.85 -11.48
CA ALA A 330 -21.72 22.00 -11.44
C ALA A 330 -22.29 23.13 -10.55
N GLY A 331 -23.58 23.48 -10.72
CA GLY A 331 -24.24 24.47 -9.87
C GLY A 331 -24.30 24.04 -8.41
N MET A 332 -24.53 22.75 -8.13
CA MET A 332 -24.47 22.22 -6.76
C MET A 332 -23.05 22.38 -6.17
N LEU A 333 -22.01 22.01 -6.90
CA LEU A 333 -20.62 22.08 -6.43
C LEU A 333 -20.20 23.53 -6.15
N ASP A 334 -20.58 24.48 -7.01
CA ASP A 334 -20.33 25.90 -6.81
C ASP A 334 -21.10 26.44 -5.58
N GLY A 335 -22.35 26.05 -5.41
CA GLY A 335 -23.15 26.42 -4.24
C GLY A 335 -22.59 25.90 -2.93
N LEU A 336 -22.11 24.66 -2.92
CA LEU A 336 -21.43 24.04 -1.76
C LEU A 336 -20.09 24.71 -1.48
N ALA A 337 -19.30 25.00 -2.51
CA ALA A 337 -18.03 25.71 -2.38
C ALA A 337 -18.21 27.12 -1.79
N ALA A 338 -19.27 27.84 -2.19
CA ALA A 338 -19.61 29.14 -1.62
C ALA A 338 -20.00 29.07 -0.12
N LYS A 339 -20.55 27.93 0.33
CA LYS A 339 -20.82 27.63 1.75
C LYS A 339 -19.61 27.10 2.52
N GLY A 340 -18.42 26.96 1.87
CA GLY A 340 -17.18 26.46 2.47
C GLY A 340 -17.06 24.93 2.50
N PHE A 341 -17.86 24.20 1.72
CA PHE A 341 -17.70 22.75 1.57
C PHE A 341 -16.90 22.40 0.32
N ARG A 342 -16.16 21.30 0.41
CA ARG A 342 -15.50 20.64 -0.71
C ARG A 342 -16.19 19.32 -0.98
N VAL A 343 -16.36 18.96 -2.24
CA VAL A 343 -16.99 17.69 -2.61
C VAL A 343 -15.96 16.77 -3.25
N ILE A 344 -15.99 15.53 -2.83
CA ILE A 344 -15.16 14.43 -3.35
C ILE A 344 -16.09 13.32 -3.83
N THR A 345 -15.77 12.71 -4.96
CA THR A 345 -16.49 11.55 -5.49
C THR A 345 -15.61 10.32 -5.50
N ILE A 346 -16.22 9.15 -5.30
CA ILE A 346 -15.58 7.86 -5.47
C ILE A 346 -15.37 7.56 -6.96
N ILE A 347 -14.24 6.96 -7.29
CA ILE A 347 -13.92 6.39 -8.60
C ILE A 347 -13.24 5.04 -8.35
N ASP A 348 -13.89 3.95 -8.80
CA ASP A 348 -13.35 2.61 -8.81
C ASP A 348 -12.51 2.36 -10.06
N PRO A 349 -11.56 1.40 -10.08
CA PRO A 349 -10.83 1.05 -11.30
C PRO A 349 -11.68 0.28 -12.30
N GLY A 350 -12.81 -0.28 -11.87
CA GLY A 350 -13.70 -1.12 -12.67
C GLY A 350 -14.48 -0.34 -13.72
N VAL A 351 -14.08 -0.45 -14.99
CA VAL A 351 -14.80 0.12 -16.14
C VAL A 351 -15.89 -0.85 -16.59
N LYS A 352 -17.16 -0.41 -16.58
CA LYS A 352 -18.27 -1.25 -17.05
C LYS A 352 -18.00 -1.76 -18.46
N TYR A 353 -18.07 -3.08 -18.63
CA TYR A 353 -17.91 -3.72 -19.93
C TYR A 353 -19.16 -3.53 -20.78
N GLU A 354 -19.26 -2.42 -21.49
CA GLU A 354 -20.45 -2.01 -22.21
C GLU A 354 -20.08 -1.25 -23.49
N PRO A 355 -20.25 -1.87 -24.69
CA PRO A 355 -20.08 -1.15 -25.95
C PRO A 355 -21.02 0.05 -26.05
N GLY A 356 -20.50 1.20 -26.48
CA GLY A 356 -21.21 2.48 -26.53
C GLY A 356 -20.99 3.35 -25.27
N TYR A 357 -20.39 2.82 -24.23
CA TYR A 357 -19.93 3.61 -23.09
C TYR A 357 -18.56 4.23 -23.40
N PRO A 358 -18.44 5.57 -23.49
CA PRO A 358 -17.25 6.21 -24.06
C PRO A 358 -15.94 5.85 -23.37
N VAL A 359 -15.93 5.67 -22.05
CA VAL A 359 -14.73 5.29 -21.29
C VAL A 359 -14.28 3.89 -21.67
N PHE A 360 -15.21 2.94 -21.78
CA PHE A 360 -14.92 1.58 -22.24
C PHE A 360 -14.44 1.56 -23.69
N ASP A 361 -15.14 2.25 -24.58
CA ASP A 361 -14.79 2.27 -26.01
C ASP A 361 -13.40 2.89 -26.25
N GLN A 362 -13.04 3.95 -25.51
CA GLN A 362 -11.70 4.55 -25.56
C GLN A 362 -10.62 3.58 -25.06
N ALA A 363 -10.88 2.92 -23.93
CA ALA A 363 -9.94 1.95 -23.35
C ALA A 363 -9.70 0.77 -24.30
N LEU A 364 -10.77 0.27 -24.93
CA LEU A 364 -10.72 -0.81 -25.89
C LEU A 364 -9.94 -0.39 -27.16
N ALA A 365 -10.27 0.77 -27.73
CA ALA A 365 -9.64 1.26 -28.96
C ALA A 365 -8.14 1.55 -28.81
N ARG A 366 -7.71 1.92 -27.60
CA ARG A 366 -6.30 2.23 -27.27
C ARG A 366 -5.56 1.06 -26.62
N ASP A 367 -6.20 -0.13 -26.50
CA ASP A 367 -5.63 -1.34 -25.87
C ASP A 367 -5.09 -1.09 -24.44
N LEU A 368 -5.88 -0.45 -23.58
CA LEU A 368 -5.48 -0.01 -22.24
C LEU A 368 -5.95 -0.94 -21.11
N LEU A 369 -6.58 -2.07 -21.42
CA LEU A 369 -7.20 -2.97 -20.45
C LEU A 369 -6.33 -4.18 -20.16
N CYS A 370 -6.42 -4.68 -18.92
CA CYS A 370 -5.81 -5.93 -18.50
C CYS A 370 -6.33 -7.11 -19.31
N LYS A 371 -5.48 -8.10 -19.53
CA LYS A 371 -5.76 -9.27 -20.36
C LYS A 371 -5.71 -10.57 -19.55
N THR A 372 -6.30 -11.60 -20.09
CA THR A 372 -6.08 -13.00 -19.67
C THR A 372 -4.79 -13.55 -20.28
N GLU A 373 -4.39 -14.72 -19.87
CA GLU A 373 -3.25 -15.43 -20.47
C GLU A 373 -3.46 -15.73 -21.97
N GLY A 374 -4.72 -15.89 -22.39
CA GLY A 374 -5.09 -16.09 -23.79
C GLY A 374 -5.07 -14.82 -24.65
N GLY A 375 -4.86 -13.64 -24.05
CA GLY A 375 -4.85 -12.35 -24.74
C GLY A 375 -6.22 -11.67 -24.84
N ASP A 376 -7.29 -12.30 -24.35
CA ASP A 376 -8.61 -11.68 -24.25
C ASP A 376 -8.64 -10.65 -23.12
N ILE A 377 -9.56 -9.68 -23.17
CA ILE A 377 -9.77 -8.73 -22.07
C ILE A 377 -10.17 -9.50 -20.81
N TYR A 378 -9.45 -9.27 -19.73
CA TYR A 378 -9.86 -9.77 -18.42
C TYR A 378 -11.13 -9.04 -17.93
N THR A 379 -12.08 -9.79 -17.40
CA THR A 379 -13.29 -9.23 -16.78
C THR A 379 -13.52 -9.79 -15.39
N GLY A 380 -13.93 -8.92 -14.48
CA GLY A 380 -14.42 -9.23 -13.14
C GLY A 380 -15.88 -8.85 -12.98
N GLN A 381 -16.42 -9.00 -11.78
CA GLN A 381 -17.80 -8.65 -11.43
C GLN A 381 -17.81 -7.80 -10.16
N VAL A 382 -17.93 -6.48 -10.32
CA VAL A 382 -18.08 -5.51 -9.23
C VAL A 382 -19.38 -4.72 -9.42
N TRP A 383 -19.48 -3.52 -8.89
CA TRP A 383 -20.72 -2.73 -8.89
C TRP A 383 -21.45 -2.60 -10.25
N PRO A 384 -20.76 -2.30 -11.37
CA PRO A 384 -21.44 -2.20 -12.66
C PRO A 384 -21.81 -3.56 -13.28
N GLY A 385 -21.54 -4.68 -12.62
CA GLY A 385 -21.69 -6.03 -13.15
C GLY A 385 -20.43 -6.51 -13.84
N ASN A 386 -20.52 -6.87 -15.13
CA ASN A 386 -19.33 -7.26 -15.90
C ASN A 386 -18.41 -6.04 -16.14
N THR A 387 -17.14 -6.16 -15.78
CA THR A 387 -16.24 -5.03 -15.60
C THR A 387 -14.85 -5.36 -16.12
N ALA A 388 -14.28 -4.44 -16.89
CA ALA A 388 -12.89 -4.49 -17.34
C ALA A 388 -12.01 -3.57 -16.46
N PHE A 389 -10.71 -3.85 -16.41
CA PHE A 389 -9.77 -3.15 -15.52
C PHE A 389 -8.65 -2.51 -16.34
N PRO A 390 -8.32 -1.21 -16.12
CA PRO A 390 -7.18 -0.58 -16.76
C PRO A 390 -5.86 -1.26 -16.40
N ASP A 391 -5.00 -1.42 -17.38
CA ASP A 391 -3.62 -1.90 -17.18
C ASP A 391 -2.72 -0.72 -16.79
N PHE A 392 -2.75 -0.33 -15.53
CA PHE A 392 -1.96 0.80 -15.02
C PHE A 392 -0.44 0.59 -15.08
N VAL A 393 0.06 -0.59 -15.43
CA VAL A 393 1.50 -0.79 -15.70
C VAL A 393 1.91 -0.03 -16.96
N LYS A 394 1.00 0.11 -17.92
CA LYS A 394 1.20 0.92 -19.11
C LYS A 394 1.12 2.41 -18.78
N GLU A 395 2.13 3.18 -19.19
CA GLU A 395 2.12 4.64 -19.03
C GLU A 395 0.93 5.29 -19.75
N GLU A 396 0.60 4.79 -20.93
CA GLU A 396 -0.55 5.29 -21.72
C GLU A 396 -1.88 5.12 -20.98
N ALA A 397 -2.06 4.01 -20.25
CA ALA A 397 -3.25 3.79 -19.44
C ALA A 397 -3.30 4.77 -18.26
N ARG A 398 -2.15 5.04 -17.61
CA ARG A 398 -2.06 6.04 -16.54
C ARG A 398 -2.37 7.46 -17.04
N VAL A 399 -1.83 7.84 -18.19
CA VAL A 399 -2.09 9.16 -18.79
C VAL A 399 -3.57 9.31 -19.11
N TRP A 400 -4.17 8.32 -19.78
CA TRP A 400 -5.60 8.31 -20.12
C TRP A 400 -6.48 8.38 -18.86
N TRP A 401 -6.18 7.59 -17.81
CA TRP A 401 -6.92 7.64 -16.56
C TRP A 401 -6.81 9.00 -15.87
N GLY A 402 -5.63 9.60 -15.92
CA GLY A 402 -5.41 10.96 -15.43
C GLY A 402 -6.23 12.01 -16.19
N GLU A 403 -6.35 11.89 -17.52
CA GLU A 403 -7.19 12.78 -18.36
C GLU A 403 -8.67 12.66 -17.98
N LEU A 404 -9.18 11.46 -17.72
CA LEU A 404 -10.55 11.25 -17.28
C LEU A 404 -10.81 11.86 -15.90
N ASN A 405 -9.90 11.66 -14.94
CA ASN A 405 -10.01 12.26 -13.61
C ASN A 405 -9.96 13.79 -13.67
N ALA A 406 -9.09 14.35 -14.51
CA ALA A 406 -8.99 15.78 -14.73
C ALA A 406 -10.31 16.38 -15.26
N ALA A 407 -10.86 15.77 -16.31
CA ALA A 407 -12.12 16.19 -16.90
C ALA A 407 -13.30 16.07 -15.90
N HIS A 408 -13.33 15.00 -15.10
CA HIS A 408 -14.35 14.83 -14.06
C HIS A 408 -14.25 15.91 -12.98
N ALA A 409 -13.03 16.29 -12.60
CA ALA A 409 -12.79 17.33 -11.60
C ALA A 409 -13.05 18.76 -12.10
N GLU A 410 -13.08 19.00 -13.42
CA GLU A 410 -13.44 20.32 -14.01
C GLU A 410 -14.85 20.77 -13.63
N SER A 411 -15.74 19.85 -13.27
CA SER A 411 -17.08 20.17 -12.74
C SER A 411 -17.05 20.94 -11.41
N GLY A 412 -15.91 21.04 -10.72
CA GLY A 412 -15.75 21.72 -9.43
C GLY A 412 -15.41 20.80 -8.25
N LEU A 413 -15.12 19.53 -8.50
CA LEU A 413 -14.69 18.59 -7.46
C LEU A 413 -13.35 19.02 -6.85
N ALA A 414 -13.18 18.74 -5.56
CA ALA A 414 -11.98 19.12 -4.82
C ALA A 414 -10.97 17.97 -4.66
N GLY A 415 -11.37 16.75 -4.97
CA GLY A 415 -10.56 15.57 -4.88
C GLY A 415 -11.26 14.33 -5.41
N ILE A 416 -10.54 13.22 -5.41
CA ILE A 416 -11.01 11.91 -5.89
C ILE A 416 -10.75 10.87 -4.81
N TRP A 417 -11.69 9.97 -4.65
CA TRP A 417 -11.58 8.80 -3.80
C TRP A 417 -11.43 7.55 -4.66
N ASN A 418 -10.22 6.95 -4.65
CA ASN A 418 -9.93 5.69 -5.32
C ASN A 418 -10.28 4.52 -4.40
N ASP A 419 -11.33 3.80 -4.74
CA ASP A 419 -11.80 2.62 -4.01
C ASP A 419 -11.68 1.34 -4.86
N MET A 420 -11.91 0.17 -4.26
CA MET A 420 -11.92 -1.14 -4.91
C MET A 420 -10.63 -1.50 -5.66
N ASN A 421 -9.51 -0.92 -5.29
CA ASN A 421 -8.25 -0.93 -6.05
C ASN A 421 -7.15 -1.85 -5.51
N GLU A 422 -7.48 -2.93 -4.84
CA GLU A 422 -6.58 -4.03 -4.46
C GLU A 422 -5.96 -4.77 -5.68
N PRO A 423 -6.62 -5.03 -6.82
CA PRO A 423 -8.00 -4.73 -7.22
C PRO A 423 -9.03 -5.74 -6.71
N ALA A 424 -10.21 -5.26 -6.29
CA ALA A 424 -11.38 -6.08 -6.04
C ALA A 424 -12.03 -6.47 -7.38
N THR A 425 -12.22 -7.75 -7.61
CA THR A 425 -12.72 -8.31 -8.87
C THR A 425 -13.96 -9.17 -8.70
N GLY A 426 -14.55 -9.18 -7.49
CA GLY A 426 -15.71 -9.98 -7.14
C GLY A 426 -15.41 -11.49 -7.13
N LYS A 427 -16.35 -12.28 -7.65
CA LYS A 427 -16.26 -13.75 -7.62
C LYS A 427 -15.21 -14.33 -8.59
N ILE A 428 -14.70 -13.55 -9.52
CA ILE A 428 -13.70 -14.00 -10.49
C ILE A 428 -12.30 -13.78 -9.87
N PRO A 429 -11.47 -14.84 -9.77
CA PRO A 429 -10.16 -14.69 -9.16
C PRO A 429 -9.30 -13.64 -9.88
N PRO A 430 -8.71 -12.67 -9.16
CA PRO A 430 -7.86 -11.66 -9.77
C PRO A 430 -6.58 -12.25 -10.39
N THR A 431 -6.18 -13.45 -9.96
CA THR A 431 -5.00 -14.16 -10.49
C THR A 431 -5.07 -14.45 -12.00
N ALA A 432 -6.27 -14.45 -12.59
CA ALA A 432 -6.44 -14.57 -14.04
C ALA A 432 -6.16 -13.25 -14.81
N MET A 433 -6.13 -12.11 -14.10
CA MET A 433 -5.77 -10.80 -14.65
C MET A 433 -4.25 -10.76 -14.91
N ARG A 434 -3.87 -10.33 -16.09
CA ARG A 434 -2.46 -10.14 -16.47
C ARG A 434 -2.24 -8.71 -16.93
N PHE A 435 -1.03 -8.23 -16.75
CA PHE A 435 -0.59 -6.88 -17.06
C PHE A 435 0.42 -6.86 -18.21
N ASP A 436 0.76 -5.67 -18.68
CA ASP A 436 1.75 -5.47 -19.74
C ASP A 436 1.41 -6.30 -20.98
N ASP A 437 0.21 -6.08 -21.50
CA ASP A 437 -0.36 -6.83 -22.63
C ASP A 437 -0.46 -8.36 -22.43
N GLY A 438 -0.72 -8.77 -21.20
CA GLY A 438 -0.80 -10.18 -20.83
C GLY A 438 0.56 -10.85 -20.59
N ARG A 439 1.68 -10.12 -20.76
CA ARG A 439 3.05 -10.67 -20.57
C ARG A 439 3.40 -10.90 -19.11
N SER A 440 2.93 -10.05 -18.21
CA SER A 440 3.28 -10.09 -16.79
C SER A 440 2.19 -10.73 -15.95
N SER A 441 2.59 -11.55 -14.98
CA SER A 441 1.65 -12.20 -14.07
C SER A 441 0.94 -11.21 -13.15
N HIS A 442 -0.25 -11.60 -12.69
CA HIS A 442 -0.98 -10.84 -11.68
C HIS A 442 -0.16 -10.58 -10.42
N GLU A 443 0.53 -11.59 -9.91
CA GLU A 443 1.28 -11.51 -8.66
C GLU A 443 2.36 -10.43 -8.64
N ARG A 444 2.97 -10.11 -9.79
CA ARG A 444 4.00 -9.07 -9.88
C ARG A 444 3.46 -7.68 -9.58
N TYR A 445 2.24 -7.38 -9.97
CA TYR A 445 1.69 -6.03 -9.92
C TYR A 445 0.47 -5.85 -9.02
N HIS A 446 -0.09 -6.93 -8.47
CA HIS A 446 -1.26 -6.88 -7.61
C HIS A 446 -1.10 -5.84 -6.48
N ASN A 447 -0.08 -5.98 -5.65
CA ASN A 447 0.14 -5.06 -4.53
C ASN A 447 0.44 -3.62 -4.99
N GLN A 448 0.86 -3.43 -6.24
CA GLN A 448 1.22 -2.12 -6.81
C GLN A 448 0.06 -1.45 -7.56
N TYR A 449 -1.04 -2.17 -7.82
CA TYR A 449 -2.14 -1.68 -8.64
C TYR A 449 -2.73 -0.37 -8.14
N ALA A 450 -2.99 -0.28 -6.83
CA ALA A 450 -3.49 0.94 -6.20
C ALA A 450 -2.48 2.10 -6.24
N LEU A 451 -1.20 1.82 -6.05
CA LEU A 451 -0.14 2.83 -6.21
C LEU A 451 -0.16 3.45 -7.62
N LEU A 452 -0.30 2.61 -8.64
CA LEU A 452 -0.31 3.06 -10.04
C LEU A 452 -1.60 3.82 -10.39
N MET A 453 -2.75 3.40 -9.84
CA MET A 453 -4.01 4.13 -9.98
C MET A 453 -3.92 5.51 -9.31
N ALA A 454 -3.43 5.58 -8.07
CA ALA A 454 -3.27 6.84 -7.34
C ALA A 454 -2.26 7.79 -8.04
N MET A 455 -1.17 7.24 -8.60
CA MET A 455 -0.22 7.97 -9.46
C MET A 455 -0.96 8.60 -10.65
N ALA A 456 -1.70 7.80 -11.41
CA ALA A 456 -2.44 8.26 -12.59
C ALA A 456 -3.45 9.37 -12.24
N THR A 457 -4.22 9.17 -11.17
CA THR A 457 -5.21 10.14 -10.69
C THR A 457 -4.54 11.45 -10.28
N THR A 458 -3.51 11.39 -9.44
CA THR A 458 -2.84 12.59 -8.92
C THR A 458 -2.08 13.36 -10.00
N GLU A 459 -1.36 12.67 -10.88
CA GLU A 459 -0.65 13.31 -11.99
C GLU A 459 -1.60 13.95 -13.00
N GLY A 460 -2.77 13.34 -13.25
CA GLY A 460 -3.83 13.93 -14.05
C GLY A 460 -4.36 15.22 -13.46
N LEU A 461 -4.72 15.20 -12.16
CA LEU A 461 -5.20 16.39 -11.44
C LEU A 461 -4.15 17.51 -11.40
N LEU A 462 -2.88 17.19 -11.19
CA LEU A 462 -1.79 18.19 -11.19
C LEU A 462 -1.60 18.85 -12.55
N ARG A 463 -1.75 18.09 -13.65
CA ARG A 463 -1.67 18.67 -15.01
C ARG A 463 -2.83 19.62 -15.31
N ALA A 464 -4.05 19.24 -14.89
CA ALA A 464 -5.25 20.04 -15.13
C ALA A 464 -5.35 21.24 -14.20
N MET A 465 -4.85 21.13 -12.97
CA MET A 465 -4.98 22.14 -11.91
C MET A 465 -3.63 22.42 -11.24
N PRO A 466 -2.62 22.95 -11.97
CA PRO A 466 -1.24 23.09 -11.48
C PRO A 466 -1.12 24.04 -10.26
N ASP A 467 -2.06 24.98 -10.11
CA ASP A 467 -2.08 25.94 -9.00
C ASP A 467 -2.83 25.45 -7.76
N ARG A 468 -3.35 24.22 -7.79
CA ARG A 468 -4.07 23.60 -6.67
C ARG A 468 -3.31 22.37 -6.17
N ARG A 469 -3.44 22.10 -4.86
CA ARG A 469 -3.00 20.85 -4.29
C ARG A 469 -4.10 19.81 -4.51
N PRO A 470 -3.88 18.75 -5.28
CA PRO A 470 -4.86 17.69 -5.42
C PRO A 470 -5.05 16.95 -4.10
N PHE A 471 -6.26 16.43 -3.89
CA PHE A 471 -6.51 15.51 -2.80
C PHE A 471 -7.02 14.19 -3.39
N VAL A 472 -6.30 13.12 -3.10
CA VAL A 472 -6.67 11.76 -3.47
C VAL A 472 -6.66 10.91 -2.21
N LEU A 473 -7.73 10.13 -2.03
CA LEU A 473 -7.82 9.08 -1.03
C LEU A 473 -7.74 7.74 -1.73
N SER A 474 -6.98 6.79 -1.21
CA SER A 474 -6.90 5.43 -1.76
C SER A 474 -7.18 4.38 -0.70
N ARG A 475 -7.98 3.34 -1.02
CA ARG A 475 -8.21 2.20 -0.13
C ARG A 475 -6.97 1.34 -0.01
N ALA A 476 -6.54 0.78 -1.11
CA ALA A 476 -5.34 -0.04 -1.14
C ALA A 476 -4.08 0.80 -1.40
N GLY A 477 -2.90 0.17 -1.24
CA GLY A 477 -1.64 0.84 -1.45
C GLY A 477 -0.43 -0.07 -1.34
N PHE A 478 0.72 0.50 -1.72
CA PHE A 478 2.03 -0.12 -1.64
C PHE A 478 3.06 0.92 -1.20
N ALA A 479 4.31 0.50 -0.94
CA ALA A 479 5.40 1.43 -0.66
C ALA A 479 5.47 2.55 -1.71
N GLY A 480 5.56 3.80 -1.29
CA GLY A 480 5.57 4.96 -2.18
C GLY A 480 4.19 5.61 -2.42
N ILE A 481 3.10 5.01 -1.92
CA ILE A 481 1.73 5.55 -2.09
C ILE A 481 1.59 6.96 -1.49
N GLN A 482 2.35 7.28 -0.43
CA GLN A 482 2.37 8.59 0.23
C GLN A 482 2.68 9.78 -0.69
N ARG A 483 3.28 9.53 -1.86
CA ARG A 483 3.52 10.56 -2.87
C ARG A 483 2.24 11.10 -3.50
N TYR A 484 1.21 10.28 -3.56
CA TYR A 484 0.05 10.48 -4.40
C TYR A 484 -1.25 10.59 -3.64
N SER A 485 -1.40 9.87 -2.52
CA SER A 485 -2.68 9.83 -1.82
C SER A 485 -2.55 9.77 -0.30
N ALA A 486 -3.64 10.17 0.38
CA ALA A 486 -3.96 9.70 1.71
C ALA A 486 -4.51 8.25 1.64
N ASN A 487 -4.55 7.54 2.77
CA ASN A 487 -5.25 6.26 2.89
C ASN A 487 -6.27 6.32 4.03
N TRP A 488 -7.30 5.51 3.96
CA TRP A 488 -8.06 5.13 5.13
C TRP A 488 -7.88 3.63 5.41
N MET A 489 -8.24 3.20 6.60
CA MET A 489 -8.03 1.82 7.05
C MET A 489 -9.14 0.88 6.55
N GLY A 490 -9.67 1.12 5.36
CA GLY A 490 -10.68 0.31 4.70
C GLY A 490 -12.00 0.19 5.47
N ASP A 491 -12.77 -0.81 5.12
CA ASP A 491 -14.08 -1.09 5.68
C ASP A 491 -13.91 -1.74 7.07
N ASN A 492 -14.25 -1.00 8.11
CA ASN A 492 -14.18 -1.45 9.50
C ASN A 492 -15.59 -1.71 10.07
N LEU A 493 -15.68 -2.40 11.21
CA LEU A 493 -16.96 -2.68 11.87
C LEU A 493 -17.26 -1.65 12.97
N SER A 494 -18.55 -1.33 13.16
CA SER A 494 -19.05 -0.47 14.25
C SER A 494 -18.92 -1.18 15.62
N ARG A 495 -17.66 -1.42 16.04
CA ARG A 495 -17.30 -2.18 17.26
C ARG A 495 -16.19 -1.49 18.05
N TRP A 496 -16.16 -1.71 19.36
CA TRP A 496 -15.16 -1.14 20.24
C TRP A 496 -13.74 -1.66 19.99
N ASP A 497 -13.61 -2.93 19.62
CA ASP A 497 -12.32 -3.54 19.28
C ASP A 497 -11.75 -2.98 17.96
N HIS A 498 -12.59 -2.60 16.99
CA HIS A 498 -12.16 -1.91 15.78
C HIS A 498 -11.75 -0.46 16.04
N LEU A 499 -12.43 0.26 16.93
CA LEU A 499 -11.93 1.55 17.41
C LEU A 499 -10.54 1.41 18.03
N TRP A 500 -10.36 0.39 18.93
CA TRP A 500 -9.04 0.11 19.50
C TRP A 500 -7.99 -0.23 18.46
N LEU A 501 -8.33 -1.09 17.49
CA LEU A 501 -7.44 -1.51 16.41
C LEU A 501 -6.96 -0.34 15.54
N SER A 502 -7.78 0.70 15.38
CA SER A 502 -7.44 1.88 14.58
C SER A 502 -6.18 2.60 15.08
N LEU A 503 -5.88 2.58 16.38
CA LEU A 503 -4.70 3.25 16.94
C LEU A 503 -3.39 2.60 16.50
N PRO A 504 -3.12 1.30 16.84
CA PRO A 504 -1.87 0.66 16.42
C PRO A 504 -1.74 0.54 14.90
N MET A 505 -2.85 0.47 14.17
CA MET A 505 -2.86 0.42 12.72
C MET A 505 -2.42 1.78 12.12
N ALA A 506 -2.98 2.91 12.58
CA ALA A 506 -2.55 4.25 12.16
C ALA A 506 -1.07 4.51 12.47
N MET A 507 -0.58 4.07 13.64
CA MET A 507 0.84 4.16 13.98
C MET A 507 1.70 3.32 13.03
N GLY A 508 1.24 2.11 12.66
CA GLY A 508 1.90 1.24 11.69
C GLY A 508 2.05 1.91 10.32
N PHE A 509 1.01 2.57 9.83
CA PHE A 509 1.05 3.38 8.61
C PHE A 509 2.07 4.50 8.71
N GLY A 510 2.01 5.30 9.77
CA GLY A 510 2.89 6.45 9.98
C GLY A 510 4.36 6.08 9.95
N VAL A 511 4.77 5.04 10.70
CA VAL A 511 6.17 4.57 10.71
C VAL A 511 6.57 3.86 9.41
N SER A 512 5.60 3.48 8.56
CA SER A 512 5.85 2.93 7.22
C SER A 512 5.88 4.00 6.12
N GLY A 513 5.86 5.30 6.48
CA GLY A 513 5.96 6.43 5.55
C GLY A 513 4.64 7.04 5.12
N GLN A 514 3.47 6.42 5.42
CA GLN A 514 2.15 6.93 5.08
C GLN A 514 1.52 7.62 6.29
N ALA A 515 1.81 8.92 6.45
CA ALA A 515 1.37 9.67 7.61
C ALA A 515 -0.08 10.18 7.52
N PHE A 516 -0.62 10.36 6.30
CA PHE A 516 -1.97 10.88 6.12
C PHE A 516 -2.98 9.73 6.07
N VAL A 517 -3.46 9.31 7.23
CA VAL A 517 -4.32 8.15 7.41
C VAL A 517 -5.36 8.40 8.48
N GLY A 518 -6.51 7.71 8.40
CA GLY A 518 -7.55 7.65 9.42
C GLY A 518 -8.46 6.45 9.21
N ALA A 519 -9.36 6.21 10.16
CA ALA A 519 -10.38 5.17 10.09
C ALA A 519 -11.74 5.78 9.75
N ASP A 520 -12.66 4.95 9.26
CA ASP A 520 -14.06 5.34 9.17
C ASP A 520 -14.64 5.51 10.58
N ILE A 521 -14.97 6.76 10.94
CA ILE A 521 -15.44 7.13 12.28
C ILE A 521 -16.84 6.55 12.49
N GLY A 522 -17.01 5.83 13.57
CA GLY A 522 -18.23 5.14 13.92
C GLY A 522 -18.29 3.70 13.42
N GLY A 523 -17.39 3.32 12.49
CA GLY A 523 -17.39 2.04 11.78
C GLY A 523 -18.22 2.10 10.49
N PHE A 524 -17.72 1.44 9.43
CA PHE A 524 -18.39 1.37 8.14
C PHE A 524 -19.56 0.38 8.18
N ALA A 525 -19.30 -0.87 8.54
CA ALA A 525 -20.33 -1.92 8.56
C ALA A 525 -20.94 -2.11 9.95
N GLY A 526 -22.26 -2.34 9.99
CA GLY A 526 -23.05 -2.51 11.19
C GLY A 526 -23.48 -1.17 11.83
N HIS A 527 -24.37 -1.28 12.81
CA HIS A 527 -24.98 -0.11 13.46
C HIS A 527 -24.10 0.43 14.59
N SER A 528 -23.64 1.65 14.46
CA SER A 528 -23.01 2.37 15.57
C SER A 528 -24.04 2.81 16.62
N ASN A 529 -23.59 3.04 17.84
CA ASN A 529 -24.37 3.74 18.85
C ASN A 529 -23.71 5.08 19.21
N ALA A 530 -24.47 5.95 19.88
CA ALA A 530 -24.03 7.31 20.17
C ALA A 530 -22.70 7.38 20.94
N GLU A 531 -22.47 6.48 21.90
CA GLU A 531 -21.23 6.47 22.68
C GLU A 531 -20.03 6.03 21.84
N LEU A 532 -20.15 4.94 21.05
CA LEU A 532 -19.09 4.45 20.17
C LEU A 532 -18.75 5.54 19.12
N PHE A 533 -19.75 6.14 18.50
CA PHE A 533 -19.55 7.24 17.55
C PHE A 533 -18.81 8.42 18.20
N LEU A 534 -19.24 8.85 19.39
CA LEU A 534 -18.60 9.94 20.12
C LEU A 534 -17.12 9.63 20.43
N ARG A 535 -16.83 8.43 20.93
CA ARG A 535 -15.45 8.04 21.25
C ARG A 535 -14.58 7.93 20.00
N TRP A 536 -15.14 7.41 18.92
CA TRP A 536 -14.43 7.35 17.64
C TRP A 536 -14.17 8.73 17.06
N MET A 537 -15.14 9.66 17.19
CA MET A 537 -14.95 11.06 16.80
C MET A 537 -13.86 11.75 17.62
N GLN A 538 -13.77 11.49 18.93
CA GLN A 538 -12.69 12.00 19.79
C GLN A 538 -11.31 11.52 19.33
N TYR A 539 -11.20 10.28 18.89
CA TYR A 539 -9.99 9.74 18.28
C TYR A 539 -9.75 10.34 16.91
N GLY A 540 -10.73 10.29 16.01
CA GLY A 540 -10.64 10.73 14.63
C GLY A 540 -10.28 12.20 14.48
N ALA A 541 -10.74 13.06 15.40
CA ALA A 541 -10.37 14.49 15.42
C ALA A 541 -8.87 14.73 15.68
N LEU A 542 -8.11 13.73 16.12
CA LEU A 542 -6.67 13.80 16.35
C LEU A 542 -5.87 13.05 15.26
N THR A 543 -6.54 12.43 14.30
CA THR A 543 -5.89 11.80 13.13
C THR A 543 -5.83 12.78 11.96
N PRO A 544 -4.84 12.68 11.06
CA PRO A 544 -4.74 13.54 9.89
C PRO A 544 -5.96 13.45 8.96
N PHE A 545 -6.57 12.26 8.82
CA PHE A 545 -7.79 12.05 8.07
C PHE A 545 -8.96 11.77 9.02
N CYS A 546 -9.94 12.67 9.05
CA CYS A 546 -11.08 12.66 9.97
C CYS A 546 -12.38 12.55 9.17
N ARG A 547 -12.77 11.34 8.76
CA ARG A 547 -13.97 11.08 7.96
C ARG A 547 -14.94 10.17 8.69
N ASN A 548 -16.20 10.61 8.83
CA ASN A 548 -17.31 9.74 9.15
C ASN A 548 -17.81 9.07 7.86
N HIS A 549 -17.88 7.75 7.86
CA HIS A 549 -18.39 6.99 6.72
C HIS A 549 -19.09 5.72 7.19
N SER A 550 -20.21 5.36 6.57
CA SER A 550 -20.99 4.17 6.93
C SER A 550 -21.68 3.54 5.72
N GLU A 551 -21.88 2.24 5.81
CA GLU A 551 -22.55 1.40 4.80
C GLU A 551 -24.03 1.76 4.65
N ILE A 552 -24.57 1.52 3.46
CA ILE A 552 -26.00 1.66 3.17
C ILE A 552 -26.84 0.74 4.08
N GLY A 553 -27.99 1.24 4.55
CA GLY A 553 -28.88 0.46 5.45
C GLY A 553 -28.54 0.59 6.95
N ASN A 554 -27.38 1.11 7.30
CA ASN A 554 -27.05 1.39 8.70
C ASN A 554 -27.82 2.57 9.27
N VAL A 555 -27.87 2.67 10.62
CA VAL A 555 -28.38 3.85 11.31
C VAL A 555 -27.61 5.10 10.90
N ASP A 556 -28.27 6.25 10.96
CA ASP A 556 -27.61 7.52 10.66
C ASP A 556 -26.49 7.82 11.66
N GLN A 557 -25.32 8.17 11.13
CA GLN A 557 -24.14 8.56 11.91
C GLN A 557 -23.84 10.06 11.75
N TYR A 558 -24.87 10.90 11.78
CA TYR A 558 -24.69 12.34 11.73
C TYR A 558 -24.44 12.90 13.12
N ALA A 559 -23.56 13.89 13.22
CA ALA A 559 -23.16 14.47 14.51
C ALA A 559 -24.30 15.18 15.28
N TRP A 560 -25.49 15.35 14.67
CA TRP A 560 -26.71 15.88 15.31
C TRP A 560 -27.78 14.81 15.55
N ALA A 561 -27.57 13.55 15.19
CA ALA A 561 -28.55 12.46 15.31
C ALA A 561 -28.66 11.90 16.72
#